data_adf933f094fd4abd21f41bbccb68bd69
#
_entry.id   adf933f094fd4abd21f41bbccb68bd69
#
_cell.length_a   1.000
_cell.length_b   1.000
_cell.length_c   1.000
_cell.angle_alpha   90.00
_cell.angle_beta   90.00
_cell.angle_gamma   90.00
#
_symmetry.space_group_name_H-M   'P 1'
#
loop_
_entity.id
_entity.type
_entity.pdbx_description
1 polymer ?
#
loop_
_entity_poly.entity_id
_entity_poly.type
_entity_poly.pdbx_seq_one_letter_code
_entity_poly.pdbx_strand_id
1 'polypeptide(L)'
;MRRPLDESAFSNGYLSPRSLRLTSTTFPSRVFNGGKGTIVSGNCLGPIVSGGLLGNCVRDVKGLTMTQNSNLKRRVRARAAKTGESYTAALQHIRRVPDAPLSNSIRVAVAQTSVFNDPRDVSALKTCGQEIRRLMDDAHKAGAHLIHFPEGATCWPHKRIMSETGPGQIGPSDWTRFEWETLREELEAIRKLARKLKLWTVLGAVHRLTPPHRPYNSLYVVSDRGKLVTRYDERLLSNTKISFMYSPGHIPVTFEVDGFRFGCALGMEAHYPEIFMEYEKLNVDCMLFSTAGEDASNAPAFAAEILGHAASNTYWVSYSTLAAQSPGAPSGIAAPDGQWVAQCPMNGLPAIALADVIIDREHPARPWRRKARTDLYAPHQVDNDPRSDGRKEF
;
A
#
# COMPACT_ATOMS: atom_id res chain seq x y z
N MET A 1 2.75 -27.92 -39.44
CA MET A 1 2.28 -28.83 -38.39
C MET A 1 3.32 -28.78 -37.26
N ARG A 2 3.11 -28.00 -36.20
CA ARG A 2 3.94 -27.97 -35.00
C ARG A 2 3.19 -28.76 -33.94
N ARG A 3 3.87 -29.73 -33.31
CA ARG A 3 3.32 -30.56 -32.23
C ARG A 3 3.11 -29.69 -30.98
N PRO A 4 2.04 -29.91 -30.16
CA PRO A 4 1.89 -29.24 -28.88
C PRO A 4 2.96 -29.75 -27.90
N LEU A 5 3.50 -28.84 -27.09
CA LEU A 5 4.38 -29.15 -25.97
C LEU A 5 3.56 -29.79 -24.83
N ASP A 6 4.05 -30.88 -24.31
CA ASP A 6 3.47 -31.69 -23.22
C ASP A 6 3.53 -30.89 -21.90
N GLU A 7 2.37 -30.52 -21.37
CA GLU A 7 2.22 -29.67 -20.15
C GLU A 7 2.40 -30.45 -18.85
N SER A 8 2.85 -31.74 -18.89
CA SER A 8 2.97 -32.56 -17.68
C SER A 8 4.27 -32.35 -16.88
N ALA A 9 5.21 -31.54 -17.36
CA ALA A 9 6.55 -31.41 -16.79
C ALA A 9 6.77 -30.29 -15.74
N PHE A 10 5.78 -29.45 -15.46
CA PHE A 10 5.95 -28.30 -14.53
C PHE A 10 5.19 -28.39 -13.20
N SER A 11 4.66 -29.53 -12.84
CA SER A 11 3.86 -29.64 -11.62
C SER A 11 4.50 -30.46 -10.48
N ASN A 12 5.80 -30.76 -10.47
CA ASN A 12 6.41 -31.42 -9.32
C ASN A 12 7.91 -31.12 -9.22
N GLY A 13 8.25 -30.12 -8.43
CA GLY A 13 9.64 -29.72 -8.14
C GLY A 13 9.87 -29.12 -6.76
N TYR A 14 9.04 -29.43 -5.76
CA TYR A 14 9.38 -29.13 -4.36
C TYR A 14 9.66 -30.44 -3.62
N LEU A 15 10.95 -30.63 -3.32
CA LEU A 15 11.44 -31.72 -2.46
C LEU A 15 10.86 -31.51 -1.04
N SER A 16 10.16 -32.54 -0.57
CA SER A 16 9.70 -32.68 0.81
C SER A 16 10.89 -32.54 1.79
N PRO A 17 10.77 -31.75 2.88
CA PRO A 17 11.81 -31.70 3.90
C PRO A 17 11.85 -33.00 4.68
N ARG A 18 12.95 -33.73 4.57
CA ARG A 18 13.27 -34.82 5.49
C ARG A 18 13.37 -34.25 6.90
N SER A 19 12.67 -34.88 7.83
CA SER A 19 12.71 -34.64 9.26
C SER A 19 14.15 -34.72 9.80
N LEU A 20 14.78 -33.61 10.08
CA LEU A 20 16.00 -33.53 10.89
C LEU A 20 15.58 -33.48 12.35
N ARG A 21 15.86 -34.53 13.09
CA ARG A 21 15.80 -34.57 14.57
C ARG A 21 16.87 -33.61 15.09
N LEU A 22 16.44 -32.51 15.71
CA LEU A 22 17.29 -31.63 16.50
C LEU A 22 17.58 -32.30 17.84
N THR A 23 18.82 -32.72 18.05
CA THR A 23 19.36 -33.07 19.37
C THR A 23 19.64 -31.77 20.12
N SER A 24 19.04 -31.62 21.29
CA SER A 24 19.22 -30.51 22.20
C SER A 24 20.63 -30.50 22.75
N THR A 25 21.41 -29.46 22.45
CA THR A 25 22.62 -29.08 23.19
C THR A 25 22.34 -27.80 23.98
N THR A 26 22.28 -27.96 25.27
CA THR A 26 22.21 -26.89 26.28
C THR A 26 23.52 -26.14 26.32
N PHE A 27 23.48 -24.81 26.16
CA PHE A 27 24.57 -23.89 26.49
C PHE A 27 24.28 -23.18 27.82
N PRO A 28 25.28 -23.00 28.67
CA PRO A 28 25.07 -22.40 29.99
C PRO A 28 24.99 -20.88 29.94
N SER A 29 24.03 -20.34 30.68
CA SER A 29 23.84 -18.93 30.97
C SER A 29 24.98 -18.36 31.78
N ARG A 30 25.65 -17.31 31.29
CA ARG A 30 26.53 -16.44 32.13
C ARG A 30 25.72 -15.25 32.61
N VAL A 31 25.61 -15.22 33.94
CA VAL A 31 25.14 -14.08 34.74
C VAL A 31 26.27 -13.03 34.82
N PHE A 32 26.00 -11.79 34.42
CA PHE A 32 26.86 -10.66 34.79
C PHE A 32 26.17 -9.81 35.86
N ASN A 33 26.85 -9.72 36.99
CA ASN A 33 26.48 -8.94 38.15
C ASN A 33 27.00 -7.49 38.04
N GLY A 34 26.27 -6.61 38.61
CA GLY A 34 26.24 -5.18 38.74
C GLY A 34 27.53 -4.41 38.98
N GLY A 35 27.45 -3.15 38.58
CA GLY A 35 28.36 -2.08 38.96
C GLY A 35 27.58 -0.78 39.09
N LYS A 36 27.48 -0.30 40.32
CA LYS A 36 26.91 0.99 40.72
C LYS A 36 27.88 2.12 40.33
N GLY A 37 27.39 3.16 39.72
CA GLY A 37 28.11 4.41 39.41
C GLY A 37 27.26 5.64 39.71
N THR A 38 27.76 6.47 40.53
CA THR A 38 27.25 7.58 41.34
C THR A 38 26.84 8.79 40.50
N ILE A 39 25.71 9.39 40.86
CA ILE A 39 25.20 10.69 40.38
C ILE A 39 26.02 11.81 41.04
N VAL A 40 26.49 12.79 40.27
CA VAL A 40 26.96 14.07 40.74
C VAL A 40 26.09 15.17 40.19
N SER A 41 25.33 15.82 41.05
CA SER A 41 24.60 17.03 40.85
C SER A 41 25.52 18.25 40.94
N GLY A 42 25.44 19.16 40.00
CA GLY A 42 26.11 20.46 40.02
C GLY A 42 25.14 21.59 39.77
N ASN A 43 24.71 22.25 40.84
CA ASN A 43 24.04 23.55 40.82
C ASN A 43 25.05 24.65 40.54
N CYS A 44 24.71 25.59 39.68
CA CYS A 44 25.29 26.96 39.75
C CYS A 44 24.19 28.00 39.63
N LEU A 45 24.07 28.77 40.68
CA LEU A 45 23.21 29.97 40.85
C LEU A 45 23.95 31.24 40.44
N GLY A 46 23.24 32.17 39.79
CA GLY A 46 23.20 33.61 39.98
C GLY A 46 24.08 34.50 39.10
N PRO A 47 23.86 35.82 39.01
CA PRO A 47 22.84 36.63 39.67
C PRO A 47 21.99 37.53 38.75
N ILE A 48 20.93 38.05 39.33
CA ILE A 48 20.00 39.09 38.84
C ILE A 48 20.69 40.45 38.86
N VAL A 49 20.53 41.26 37.78
CA VAL A 49 20.67 42.72 37.84
C VAL A 49 19.48 43.37 37.12
N SER A 50 18.79 44.11 37.94
CA SER A 50 17.67 45.02 37.59
C SER A 50 18.13 46.32 36.91
N GLY A 51 17.32 46.86 36.00
CA GLY A 51 17.49 48.23 35.54
C GLY A 51 16.71 48.59 34.30
N GLY A 52 15.65 49.36 34.49
CA GLY A 52 14.61 49.69 33.55
C GLY A 52 15.01 50.59 32.39
N LEU A 53 14.09 50.76 31.46
CA LEU A 53 13.49 51.99 30.97
C LEU A 53 12.53 51.72 29.83
N LEU A 54 11.33 52.26 29.96
CA LEU A 54 10.26 52.31 28.97
C LEU A 54 10.72 53.06 27.71
N GLY A 55 10.57 52.44 26.57
CA GLY A 55 10.68 53.05 25.27
C GLY A 55 9.65 52.43 24.32
N ASN A 56 8.50 53.10 24.17
CA ASN A 56 7.48 52.77 23.19
C ASN A 56 8.09 52.79 21.76
N CYS A 57 8.19 51.66 21.14
CA CYS A 57 8.40 51.56 19.71
C CYS A 57 7.19 50.86 19.11
N VAL A 58 6.17 51.62 18.79
CA VAL A 58 5.06 51.21 17.90
C VAL A 58 5.66 51.04 16.51
N ARG A 59 6.06 49.83 16.17
CA ARG A 59 6.42 49.48 14.79
C ARG A 59 5.16 49.22 13.98
N ASP A 60 5.03 50.03 12.96
CA ASP A 60 3.99 50.04 11.96
C ASP A 60 3.74 48.64 11.36
N VAL A 61 2.65 47.96 11.75
CA VAL A 61 2.25 46.61 11.32
C VAL A 61 1.69 46.63 9.87
N LYS A 62 1.64 47.76 9.20
CA LYS A 62 1.06 47.89 7.85
C LYS A 62 1.97 47.42 6.71
N GLY A 63 3.27 47.26 6.92
CA GLY A 63 4.22 46.86 5.86
C GLY A 63 4.25 45.38 5.53
N LEU A 64 3.90 44.47 6.47
CA LEU A 64 4.02 43.03 6.29
C LEU A 64 2.82 42.40 5.56
N THR A 65 1.65 42.99 5.61
CA THR A 65 0.44 42.48 4.97
C THR A 65 0.41 42.66 3.44
N MET A 66 1.03 43.74 2.93
CA MET A 66 1.09 43.99 1.47
C MET A 66 2.03 43.04 0.73
N THR A 67 3.15 42.63 1.31
CA THR A 67 4.14 41.75 0.71
C THR A 67 3.65 40.31 0.64
N GLN A 68 2.95 39.80 1.66
CA GLN A 68 2.34 38.47 1.64
C GLN A 68 1.24 38.35 0.59
N ASN A 69 0.39 39.37 0.42
CA ASN A 69 -0.65 39.38 -0.60
C ASN A 69 -0.09 39.46 -2.03
N SER A 70 1.02 40.11 -2.27
CA SER A 70 1.65 40.19 -3.60
C SER A 70 2.26 38.87 -4.02
N ASN A 71 2.93 38.14 -3.10
CA ASN A 71 3.46 36.83 -3.33
C ASN A 71 2.36 35.77 -3.59
N LEU A 72 1.26 35.85 -2.84
CA LEU A 72 0.11 34.97 -3.07
C LEU A 72 -0.48 35.20 -4.46
N LYS A 73 -0.74 36.47 -4.84
CA LYS A 73 -1.26 36.80 -6.17
C LYS A 73 -0.35 36.33 -7.30
N ARG A 74 0.97 36.47 -7.15
CA ARG A 74 1.96 35.98 -8.12
C ARG A 74 1.90 34.45 -8.27
N ARG A 75 1.85 33.70 -7.16
CA ARG A 75 1.73 32.23 -7.16
C ARG A 75 0.43 31.76 -7.82
N VAL A 76 -0.70 32.42 -7.51
CA VAL A 76 -2.01 32.10 -8.11
C VAL A 76 -1.98 32.32 -9.63
N ARG A 77 -1.44 33.46 -10.10
CA ARG A 77 -1.32 33.75 -11.55
C ARG A 77 -0.41 32.75 -12.25
N ALA A 78 0.74 32.41 -11.65
CA ALA A 78 1.67 31.43 -12.22
C ALA A 78 1.03 30.03 -12.35
N ARG A 79 0.25 29.63 -11.35
CA ARG A 79 -0.49 28.37 -11.41
C ARG A 79 -1.58 28.40 -12.48
N ALA A 80 -2.42 29.44 -12.50
CA ALA A 80 -3.46 29.60 -13.51
C ALA A 80 -2.90 29.58 -14.94
N ALA A 81 -1.77 30.27 -15.17
CA ALA A 81 -1.08 30.26 -16.47
C ALA A 81 -0.53 28.87 -16.86
N LYS A 82 -0.07 28.10 -15.88
CA LYS A 82 0.51 26.75 -16.11
C LYS A 82 -0.56 25.69 -16.36
N THR A 83 -1.71 25.77 -15.68
CA THR A 83 -2.73 24.71 -15.67
C THR A 83 -3.94 25.03 -16.54
N GLY A 84 -4.09 26.27 -17.03
CA GLY A 84 -5.26 26.74 -17.77
C GLY A 84 -6.52 26.93 -16.92
N GLU A 85 -6.43 26.75 -15.59
CA GLU A 85 -7.55 26.92 -14.68
C GLU A 85 -7.84 28.43 -14.42
N SER A 86 -9.06 28.76 -13.99
CA SER A 86 -9.41 30.15 -13.64
C SER A 86 -8.60 30.63 -12.43
N TYR A 87 -8.39 31.96 -12.32
CA TYR A 87 -7.75 32.55 -11.15
C TYR A 87 -8.41 32.14 -9.82
N THR A 88 -9.74 32.03 -9.80
CA THR A 88 -10.52 31.63 -8.62
C THR A 88 -10.24 30.17 -8.26
N ALA A 89 -10.17 29.27 -9.24
CA ALA A 89 -9.82 27.87 -9.02
C ALA A 89 -8.37 27.72 -8.52
N ALA A 90 -7.42 28.44 -9.14
CA ALA A 90 -6.03 28.48 -8.71
C ALA A 90 -5.87 29.05 -7.29
N LEU A 91 -6.64 30.08 -6.95
CA LEU A 91 -6.67 30.65 -5.61
C LEU A 91 -7.24 29.69 -4.57
N GLN A 92 -8.31 28.97 -4.90
CA GLN A 92 -8.85 27.92 -4.03
C GLN A 92 -7.85 26.79 -3.80
N HIS A 93 -7.14 26.35 -4.83
CA HIS A 93 -6.08 25.36 -4.71
C HIS A 93 -4.89 25.84 -3.84
N ILE A 94 -4.49 27.11 -3.96
CA ILE A 94 -3.38 27.65 -3.17
C ILE A 94 -3.82 28.00 -1.74
N ARG A 95 -5.08 28.39 -1.52
CA ARG A 95 -5.66 28.63 -0.19
C ARG A 95 -6.05 27.35 0.56
N ARG A 96 -6.08 26.20 -0.11
CA ARG A 96 -6.21 24.88 0.52
C ARG A 96 -4.89 24.39 1.13
N VAL A 97 -4.03 25.30 1.62
CA VAL A 97 -3.03 24.94 2.62
C VAL A 97 -3.82 24.72 3.91
N PRO A 98 -3.82 23.55 4.52
CA PRO A 98 -4.47 23.35 5.80
C PRO A 98 -3.82 24.29 6.83
N ASP A 99 -4.64 25.09 7.53
CA ASP A 99 -4.20 25.90 8.67
C ASP A 99 -3.89 25.06 9.92
N ALA A 100 -3.96 23.75 9.81
CA ALA A 100 -3.46 22.83 10.84
C ALA A 100 -2.10 22.26 10.42
N PRO A 101 -1.14 22.10 11.34
CA PRO A 101 0.06 21.34 11.04
C PRO A 101 -0.38 19.96 10.53
N LEU A 102 0.10 19.58 9.33
CA LEU A 102 -0.17 18.26 8.78
C LEU A 102 0.20 17.25 9.87
N SER A 103 -0.74 16.41 10.27
CA SER A 103 -0.44 15.32 11.17
C SER A 103 0.69 14.50 10.55
N ASN A 104 1.74 14.22 11.31
CA ASN A 104 2.81 13.34 10.88
C ASN A 104 2.37 11.88 10.85
N SER A 105 1.13 11.58 11.21
CA SER A 105 0.57 10.25 11.24
C SER A 105 -0.84 10.20 10.65
N ILE A 106 -1.17 9.08 10.00
CA ILE A 106 -2.51 8.75 9.51
C ILE A 106 -2.87 7.34 9.98
N ARG A 107 -4.04 7.14 10.56
CA ARG A 107 -4.51 5.83 10.98
C ARG A 107 -5.09 5.06 9.81
N VAL A 108 -4.45 3.94 9.49
CA VAL A 108 -4.82 3.03 8.40
C VAL A 108 -5.36 1.74 8.99
N ALA A 109 -6.51 1.28 8.49
CA ALA A 109 -7.03 -0.06 8.73
C ALA A 109 -6.74 -0.95 7.52
N VAL A 110 -6.33 -2.18 7.78
CA VAL A 110 -6.26 -3.24 6.78
C VAL A 110 -7.26 -4.33 7.14
N ALA A 111 -7.98 -4.84 6.13
CA ALA A 111 -9.01 -5.85 6.30
C ALA A 111 -8.56 -7.20 5.73
N GLN A 112 -9.08 -8.30 6.31
CA GLN A 112 -9.20 -9.59 5.65
C GLN A 112 -10.67 -9.94 5.57
N THR A 113 -11.14 -10.47 4.41
CA THR A 113 -12.55 -10.72 4.12
C THR A 113 -12.80 -12.19 3.79
N SER A 114 -14.07 -12.61 3.91
CA SER A 114 -14.51 -13.91 3.41
C SER A 114 -14.27 -14.05 1.90
N VAL A 115 -14.20 -15.29 1.43
CA VAL A 115 -14.07 -15.62 0.01
C VAL A 115 -15.47 -15.81 -0.59
N PHE A 116 -15.78 -15.03 -1.63
CA PHE A 116 -16.97 -15.20 -2.46
C PHE A 116 -16.51 -15.38 -3.91
N ASN A 117 -16.63 -16.57 -4.44
CA ASN A 117 -15.99 -16.99 -5.69
C ASN A 117 -16.97 -17.29 -6.84
N ASP A 118 -18.26 -17.26 -6.62
CA ASP A 118 -19.27 -17.40 -7.67
C ASP A 118 -19.93 -16.05 -7.98
N PRO A 119 -19.53 -15.38 -9.07
CA PRO A 119 -20.08 -14.07 -9.44
C PRO A 119 -21.51 -14.13 -10.00
N ARG A 120 -22.10 -15.31 -10.13
CA ARG A 120 -23.48 -15.52 -10.56
C ARG A 120 -24.45 -15.54 -9.38
N ASP A 121 -23.93 -15.67 -8.17
CA ASP A 121 -24.74 -15.74 -6.94
C ASP A 121 -24.99 -14.32 -6.39
N VAL A 122 -26.16 -13.79 -6.70
CA VAL A 122 -26.64 -12.49 -6.20
C VAL A 122 -26.63 -12.42 -4.68
N SER A 123 -27.01 -13.52 -3.98
CA SER A 123 -27.04 -13.54 -2.51
C SER A 123 -25.63 -13.47 -1.92
N ALA A 124 -24.67 -14.21 -2.50
CA ALA A 124 -23.26 -14.17 -2.11
C ALA A 124 -22.68 -12.77 -2.32
N LEU A 125 -22.91 -12.11 -3.47
CA LEU A 125 -22.46 -10.75 -3.73
C LEU A 125 -23.02 -9.73 -2.72
N LYS A 126 -24.30 -9.83 -2.37
CA LYS A 126 -24.92 -8.96 -1.36
C LYS A 126 -24.36 -9.22 0.04
N THR A 127 -24.12 -10.48 0.41
CA THR A 127 -23.50 -10.85 1.69
C THR A 127 -22.08 -10.29 1.78
N CYS A 128 -21.30 -10.39 0.72
CA CYS A 128 -19.98 -9.79 0.61
C CYS A 128 -20.02 -8.27 0.82
N GLY A 129 -20.92 -7.57 0.13
CA GLY A 129 -21.11 -6.13 0.32
C GLY A 129 -21.53 -5.76 1.75
N GLN A 130 -22.35 -6.56 2.42
CA GLN A 130 -22.68 -6.37 3.83
C GLN A 130 -21.48 -6.55 4.74
N GLU A 131 -20.66 -7.57 4.52
CA GLU A 131 -19.42 -7.80 5.29
C GLU A 131 -18.45 -6.62 5.13
N ILE A 132 -18.22 -6.14 3.91
CA ILE A 132 -17.39 -4.97 3.64
C ILE A 132 -17.89 -3.76 4.43
N ARG A 133 -19.18 -3.47 4.37
CA ARG A 133 -19.78 -2.32 5.09
C ARG A 133 -19.65 -2.46 6.61
N ARG A 134 -19.80 -3.68 7.16
CA ARG A 134 -19.56 -3.94 8.59
C ARG A 134 -18.11 -3.63 8.98
N LEU A 135 -17.12 -4.11 8.19
CA LEU A 135 -15.71 -3.85 8.46
C LEU A 135 -15.36 -2.35 8.31
N MET A 136 -16.03 -1.62 7.40
CA MET A 136 -15.92 -0.15 7.32
C MET A 136 -16.44 0.55 8.59
N ASP A 137 -17.60 0.12 9.12
CA ASP A 137 -18.13 0.65 10.38
C ASP A 137 -17.17 0.36 11.55
N ASP A 138 -16.58 -0.83 11.61
CA ASP A 138 -15.62 -1.22 12.65
C ASP A 138 -14.33 -0.38 12.56
N ALA A 139 -13.79 -0.17 11.35
CA ALA A 139 -12.63 0.68 11.12
C ALA A 139 -12.90 2.14 11.51
N HIS A 140 -14.07 2.67 11.16
CA HIS A 140 -14.47 4.02 11.53
C HIS A 140 -14.56 4.18 13.05
N LYS A 141 -15.21 3.24 13.77
CA LYS A 141 -15.25 3.23 15.24
C LYS A 141 -13.89 3.19 15.90
N ALA A 142 -12.92 2.52 15.25
CA ALA A 142 -11.53 2.47 15.68
C ALA A 142 -10.70 3.71 15.27
N GLY A 143 -11.32 4.71 14.64
CA GLY A 143 -10.70 5.98 14.26
C GLY A 143 -9.84 5.93 13.01
N ALA A 144 -10.03 4.96 12.11
CA ALA A 144 -9.32 4.89 10.85
C ALA A 144 -9.71 6.05 9.92
N HIS A 145 -8.73 6.57 9.17
CA HIS A 145 -8.93 7.54 8.09
C HIS A 145 -9.06 6.85 6.74
N LEU A 146 -8.41 5.69 6.61
CA LEU A 146 -8.44 4.85 5.42
C LEU A 146 -8.61 3.38 5.83
N ILE A 147 -9.45 2.65 5.07
CA ILE A 147 -9.51 1.18 5.12
C ILE A 147 -9.11 0.58 3.78
N HIS A 148 -8.28 -0.46 3.84
CA HIS A 148 -7.75 -1.19 2.71
C HIS A 148 -8.24 -2.64 2.71
N PHE A 149 -8.87 -3.05 1.61
CA PHE A 149 -9.47 -4.38 1.42
C PHE A 149 -8.65 -5.25 0.44
N PRO A 150 -8.79 -6.60 0.51
CA PRO A 150 -8.03 -7.50 -0.34
C PRO A 150 -8.47 -7.46 -1.82
N GLU A 151 -7.68 -8.09 -2.65
CA GLU A 151 -8.05 -8.48 -4.01
C GLU A 151 -9.35 -9.28 -3.97
N GLY A 152 -10.27 -8.98 -4.89
CA GLY A 152 -11.54 -9.72 -4.97
C GLY A 152 -12.43 -9.55 -3.75
N ALA A 153 -12.26 -8.51 -2.93
CA ALA A 153 -13.07 -8.26 -1.74
C ALA A 153 -14.58 -8.23 -2.04
N THR A 154 -15.00 -7.72 -3.20
CA THR A 154 -16.40 -7.73 -3.62
C THR A 154 -16.85 -9.05 -4.23
N CYS A 155 -15.98 -9.73 -4.90
CA CYS A 155 -16.09 -11.07 -5.45
C CYS A 155 -14.73 -11.47 -6.02
N TRP A 156 -14.28 -12.69 -5.77
CA TRP A 156 -13.11 -13.27 -6.39
C TRP A 156 -13.55 -14.35 -7.40
N PRO A 157 -13.81 -14.00 -8.68
CA PRO A 157 -14.38 -14.92 -9.65
C PRO A 157 -13.49 -16.12 -9.86
N HIS A 158 -13.98 -17.30 -9.47
CA HIS A 158 -13.18 -18.51 -9.56
C HIS A 158 -13.02 -18.97 -11.00
N LYS A 159 -11.77 -19.20 -11.44
CA LYS A 159 -11.40 -19.53 -12.81
C LYS A 159 -12.16 -20.71 -13.42
N ARG A 160 -12.50 -21.74 -12.62
CA ARG A 160 -13.28 -22.91 -13.09
C ARG A 160 -14.77 -22.60 -13.19
N ILE A 161 -15.32 -21.77 -12.30
CA ILE A 161 -16.72 -21.35 -12.34
C ILE A 161 -16.97 -20.47 -13.57
N MET A 162 -16.01 -19.60 -13.89
CA MET A 162 -16.10 -18.68 -15.02
C MET A 162 -15.80 -19.33 -16.37
N SER A 163 -15.17 -20.51 -16.39
CA SER A 163 -14.75 -21.18 -17.62
C SER A 163 -15.94 -21.50 -18.53
N GLU A 164 -15.86 -21.10 -19.80
CA GLU A 164 -16.83 -21.48 -20.84
C GLU A 164 -16.94 -22.97 -21.04
N THR A 165 -15.82 -23.71 -20.84
CA THR A 165 -15.75 -25.15 -20.98
C THR A 165 -16.30 -25.90 -19.76
N GLY A 166 -16.78 -25.16 -18.74
CA GLY A 166 -17.32 -25.72 -17.51
C GLY A 166 -16.26 -25.97 -16.42
N PRO A 167 -16.68 -26.39 -15.22
CA PRO A 167 -15.79 -26.42 -14.04
C PRO A 167 -14.70 -27.50 -14.08
N GLY A 168 -14.80 -28.46 -14.98
CA GLY A 168 -13.79 -29.52 -15.16
C GLY A 168 -12.47 -29.02 -15.75
N GLN A 169 -12.50 -27.95 -16.54
CA GLN A 169 -11.35 -27.43 -17.26
C GLN A 169 -11.27 -25.91 -17.14
N ILE A 170 -10.05 -25.38 -16.96
CA ILE A 170 -9.81 -23.94 -16.99
C ILE A 170 -9.67 -23.51 -18.46
N GLY A 171 -10.49 -22.56 -18.90
CA GLY A 171 -10.52 -22.00 -20.24
C GLY A 171 -10.95 -20.53 -20.22
N PRO A 172 -11.22 -19.93 -21.39
CA PRO A 172 -11.73 -18.56 -21.48
C PRO A 172 -12.90 -18.33 -20.53
N SER A 173 -12.92 -17.21 -19.85
CA SER A 173 -13.98 -16.86 -18.91
C SER A 173 -15.17 -16.24 -19.61
N ASP A 174 -16.35 -16.77 -19.31
CA ASP A 174 -17.63 -16.22 -19.78
C ASP A 174 -18.13 -15.11 -18.83
N TRP A 175 -17.75 -13.88 -19.14
CA TRP A 175 -18.12 -12.71 -18.36
C TRP A 175 -19.58 -12.27 -18.56
N THR A 176 -20.35 -12.88 -19.45
CA THR A 176 -21.79 -12.65 -19.58
C THR A 176 -22.57 -13.19 -18.38
N ARG A 177 -22.00 -14.17 -17.66
CA ARG A 177 -22.58 -14.79 -16.47
C ARG A 177 -22.41 -13.96 -15.20
N PHE A 178 -21.59 -12.90 -15.23
CA PHE A 178 -21.30 -12.08 -14.05
C PHE A 178 -22.49 -11.17 -13.74
N GLU A 179 -22.91 -11.11 -12.48
CA GLU A 179 -24.01 -10.26 -12.00
C GLU A 179 -23.55 -8.79 -11.81
N TRP A 180 -23.27 -8.13 -12.95
CA TRP A 180 -22.72 -6.78 -13.00
C TRP A 180 -23.59 -5.73 -12.31
N GLU A 181 -24.93 -5.87 -12.39
CA GLU A 181 -25.83 -4.93 -11.77
C GLU A 181 -25.77 -5.02 -10.24
N THR A 182 -25.75 -6.23 -9.69
CA THR A 182 -25.60 -6.47 -8.24
C THR A 182 -24.25 -5.91 -7.76
N LEU A 183 -23.14 -6.16 -8.50
CA LEU A 183 -21.86 -5.57 -8.14
C LEU A 183 -21.92 -4.04 -8.12
N ARG A 184 -22.55 -3.41 -9.12
CA ARG A 184 -22.72 -1.96 -9.20
C ARG A 184 -23.52 -1.41 -8.01
N GLU A 185 -24.62 -2.07 -7.63
CA GLU A 185 -25.44 -1.69 -6.47
C GLU A 185 -24.62 -1.73 -5.17
N GLU A 186 -23.85 -2.78 -4.95
CA GLU A 186 -22.99 -2.93 -3.76
C GLU A 186 -21.87 -1.89 -3.73
N LEU A 187 -21.22 -1.61 -4.85
CA LEU A 187 -20.21 -0.55 -4.96
C LEU A 187 -20.82 0.84 -4.64
N GLU A 188 -22.02 1.13 -5.11
CA GLU A 188 -22.73 2.37 -4.77
C GLU A 188 -23.10 2.44 -3.29
N ALA A 189 -23.52 1.33 -2.68
CA ALA A 189 -23.79 1.27 -1.24
C ALA A 189 -22.52 1.52 -0.41
N ILE A 190 -21.38 0.95 -0.81
CA ILE A 190 -20.06 1.16 -0.19
C ILE A 190 -19.66 2.64 -0.33
N ARG A 191 -19.79 3.25 -1.52
CA ARG A 191 -19.50 4.67 -1.73
C ARG A 191 -20.35 5.59 -0.84
N LYS A 192 -21.66 5.30 -0.71
CA LYS A 192 -22.55 6.05 0.17
C LYS A 192 -22.11 5.95 1.64
N LEU A 193 -21.68 4.75 2.07
CA LEU A 193 -21.18 4.53 3.43
C LEU A 193 -19.84 5.24 3.65
N ALA A 194 -18.89 5.18 2.72
CA ALA A 194 -17.62 5.88 2.78
C ALA A 194 -17.83 7.40 3.03
N ARG A 195 -18.81 8.01 2.31
CA ARG A 195 -19.20 9.40 2.55
C ARG A 195 -19.81 9.64 3.94
N LYS A 196 -20.68 8.74 4.40
CA LYS A 196 -21.33 8.85 5.72
C LYS A 196 -20.30 8.78 6.84
N LEU A 197 -19.34 7.84 6.74
CA LEU A 197 -18.30 7.60 7.73
C LEU A 197 -17.12 8.55 7.59
N LYS A 198 -17.02 9.31 6.49
CA LYS A 198 -15.82 10.09 6.12
C LYS A 198 -14.55 9.23 6.10
N LEU A 199 -14.67 8.04 5.55
CA LEU A 199 -13.64 7.01 5.53
C LEU A 199 -13.17 6.77 4.10
N TRP A 200 -11.89 7.01 3.82
CA TRP A 200 -11.29 6.58 2.58
C TRP A 200 -11.32 5.06 2.48
N THR A 201 -11.69 4.54 1.33
CA THR A 201 -11.87 3.10 1.13
C THR A 201 -11.16 2.64 -0.14
N VAL A 202 -10.23 1.68 0.00
CA VAL A 202 -9.57 1.03 -1.13
C VAL A 202 -10.02 -0.40 -1.21
N LEU A 203 -10.60 -0.79 -2.35
CA LEU A 203 -11.48 -1.95 -2.45
C LEU A 203 -11.18 -2.78 -3.71
N GLY A 204 -10.87 -4.07 -3.53
CA GLY A 204 -10.70 -5.02 -4.63
C GLY A 204 -12.03 -5.35 -5.32
N ALA A 205 -12.08 -5.20 -6.64
CA ALA A 205 -13.25 -5.47 -7.46
C ALA A 205 -12.88 -5.80 -8.91
N VAL A 206 -13.86 -6.29 -9.68
CA VAL A 206 -13.74 -6.48 -11.11
C VAL A 206 -14.27 -5.24 -11.84
N HIS A 207 -13.48 -4.67 -12.76
CA HIS A 207 -13.91 -3.52 -13.57
C HIS A 207 -14.32 -3.95 -14.97
N ARG A 208 -15.61 -3.79 -15.26
CA ARG A 208 -16.21 -4.16 -16.56
C ARG A 208 -15.67 -3.29 -17.68
N LEU A 209 -15.23 -3.92 -18.78
CA LEU A 209 -14.91 -3.26 -20.04
C LEU A 209 -16.00 -3.55 -21.09
N THR A 210 -15.96 -2.79 -22.18
CA THR A 210 -16.84 -3.03 -23.35
C THR A 210 -16.39 -4.29 -24.09
N PRO A 211 -17.28 -5.25 -24.34
CA PRO A 211 -16.96 -6.41 -25.17
C PRO A 211 -16.34 -6.00 -26.52
N PRO A 212 -15.38 -6.77 -27.05
CA PRO A 212 -14.92 -8.09 -26.61
C PRO A 212 -13.82 -8.08 -25.55
N HIS A 213 -13.48 -6.92 -24.95
CA HIS A 213 -12.41 -6.83 -23.98
C HIS A 213 -12.81 -7.53 -22.67
N ARG A 214 -11.88 -8.32 -22.13
CA ARG A 214 -12.01 -8.90 -20.79
C ARG A 214 -11.86 -7.80 -19.73
N PRO A 215 -12.54 -7.90 -18.59
CA PRO A 215 -12.49 -6.89 -17.53
C PRO A 215 -11.08 -6.75 -16.94
N TYR A 216 -10.88 -5.72 -16.12
CA TYR A 216 -9.70 -5.58 -15.27
C TYR A 216 -9.93 -6.20 -13.89
N ASN A 217 -8.87 -6.75 -13.31
CA ASN A 217 -8.77 -6.97 -11.88
C ASN A 217 -8.27 -5.67 -11.22
N SER A 218 -9.06 -5.08 -10.33
CA SER A 218 -8.87 -3.67 -9.96
C SER A 218 -8.96 -3.40 -8.47
N LEU A 219 -8.29 -2.32 -8.04
CA LEU A 219 -8.54 -1.63 -6.76
C LEU A 219 -9.22 -0.29 -7.03
N TYR A 220 -10.42 -0.11 -6.53
CA TYR A 220 -11.11 1.18 -6.53
C TYR A 220 -10.68 2.02 -5.33
N VAL A 221 -10.39 3.29 -5.55
CA VAL A 221 -10.08 4.27 -4.50
C VAL A 221 -11.26 5.22 -4.34
N VAL A 222 -11.95 5.10 -3.24
CA VAL A 222 -13.13 5.91 -2.87
C VAL A 222 -12.73 6.87 -1.75
N SER A 223 -12.97 8.17 -1.96
CA SER A 223 -12.67 9.20 -0.95
C SER A 223 -13.67 9.20 0.20
N ASP A 224 -13.32 9.91 1.26
CA ASP A 224 -14.16 10.30 2.41
C ASP A 224 -15.47 11.02 2.03
N ARG A 225 -15.57 11.48 0.78
CA ARG A 225 -16.76 12.11 0.20
C ARG A 225 -17.59 11.14 -0.65
N GLY A 226 -17.22 9.86 -0.69
CA GLY A 226 -17.84 8.84 -1.51
C GLY A 226 -17.61 9.02 -3.01
N LYS A 227 -16.58 9.77 -3.41
CA LYS A 227 -16.21 9.95 -4.81
C LYS A 227 -15.20 8.88 -5.21
N LEU A 228 -15.44 8.19 -6.32
CA LEU A 228 -14.40 7.40 -6.95
C LEU A 228 -13.30 8.35 -7.46
N VAL A 229 -12.12 8.29 -6.84
CA VAL A 229 -11.00 9.20 -7.13
C VAL A 229 -10.16 8.66 -8.25
N THR A 230 -9.83 7.36 -8.18
CA THR A 230 -9.02 6.65 -9.16
C THR A 230 -9.26 5.15 -9.04
N ARG A 231 -8.65 4.39 -9.94
CA ARG A 231 -8.66 2.93 -9.97
C ARG A 231 -7.28 2.45 -10.39
N TYR A 232 -6.77 1.44 -9.70
CA TYR A 232 -5.60 0.70 -10.11
C TYR A 232 -6.03 -0.61 -10.76
N ASP A 233 -5.43 -0.96 -11.89
CA ASP A 233 -5.67 -2.22 -12.61
C ASP A 233 -4.40 -3.06 -12.57
N GLU A 234 -4.49 -4.34 -12.19
CA GLU A 234 -3.36 -5.27 -12.10
C GLU A 234 -2.58 -5.29 -13.41
N ARG A 235 -1.29 -4.99 -13.36
CA ARG A 235 -0.43 -4.86 -14.54
C ARG A 235 0.28 -6.16 -14.91
N LEU A 236 0.73 -6.91 -13.89
CA LEU A 236 1.45 -8.18 -14.05
C LEU A 236 0.57 -9.33 -13.57
N LEU A 237 -0.28 -9.79 -14.47
CA LEU A 237 -1.23 -10.87 -14.24
C LEU A 237 -0.54 -12.23 -14.19
N SER A 238 -1.03 -13.15 -13.37
CA SER A 238 -0.61 -14.56 -13.42
C SER A 238 -0.99 -15.19 -14.77
N ASN A 239 -0.34 -16.31 -15.11
CA ASN A 239 -0.57 -17.00 -16.37
C ASN A 239 -2.07 -17.30 -16.63
N THR A 240 -2.79 -17.82 -15.66
CA THR A 240 -4.23 -18.08 -15.81
C THR A 240 -5.04 -16.79 -16.00
N LYS A 241 -4.71 -15.75 -15.25
CA LYS A 241 -5.39 -14.45 -15.36
C LYS A 241 -5.22 -13.84 -16.74
N ILE A 242 -3.98 -13.76 -17.26
CA ILE A 242 -3.72 -13.16 -18.57
C ILE A 242 -4.23 -14.02 -19.73
N SER A 243 -4.16 -15.35 -19.61
CA SER A 243 -4.63 -16.23 -20.67
C SER A 243 -6.15 -16.26 -20.79
N PHE A 244 -6.89 -16.22 -19.68
CA PHE A 244 -8.30 -16.57 -19.67
C PHE A 244 -9.25 -15.59 -19.00
N MET A 245 -8.77 -14.74 -18.07
CA MET A 245 -9.69 -14.01 -17.21
C MET A 245 -9.70 -12.50 -17.44
N TYR A 246 -8.54 -11.84 -17.39
CA TYR A 246 -8.46 -10.39 -17.31
C TYR A 246 -7.63 -9.76 -18.42
N SER A 247 -7.86 -8.49 -18.67
CA SER A 247 -6.94 -7.62 -19.41
C SER A 247 -5.93 -7.00 -18.45
N PRO A 248 -4.67 -6.78 -18.86
CA PRO A 248 -3.68 -6.15 -17.99
C PRO A 248 -3.87 -4.63 -17.92
N GLY A 249 -3.65 -4.04 -16.75
CA GLY A 249 -3.40 -2.60 -16.60
C GLY A 249 -2.03 -2.20 -17.15
N HIS A 250 -1.70 -0.90 -17.12
CA HIS A 250 -0.44 -0.43 -17.69
C HIS A 250 0.20 0.78 -16.98
N ILE A 251 -0.50 1.41 -16.03
CA ILE A 251 0.02 2.60 -15.34
C ILE A 251 0.07 2.41 -13.81
N PRO A 252 1.09 2.95 -13.15
CA PRO A 252 1.08 3.08 -11.70
C PRO A 252 0.04 4.12 -11.28
N VAL A 253 -0.56 3.93 -10.11
CA VAL A 253 -1.56 4.85 -9.56
C VAL A 253 -1.13 5.31 -8.18
N THR A 254 -1.12 6.63 -7.97
CA THR A 254 -0.93 7.24 -6.65
C THR A 254 -2.10 8.17 -6.33
N PHE A 255 -2.40 8.30 -5.03
CA PHE A 255 -3.38 9.26 -4.52
C PHE A 255 -2.95 9.78 -3.17
N GLU A 256 -3.57 10.87 -2.71
CA GLU A 256 -3.21 11.52 -1.45
C GLU A 256 -4.40 11.57 -0.49
N VAL A 257 -4.11 11.24 0.78
CA VAL A 257 -5.04 11.37 1.91
C VAL A 257 -4.31 12.14 3.00
N ASP A 258 -4.82 13.29 3.40
CA ASP A 258 -4.29 14.12 4.51
C ASP A 258 -2.77 14.40 4.42
N GLY A 259 -2.25 14.52 3.18
CA GLY A 259 -0.83 14.77 2.92
C GLY A 259 0.06 13.53 2.85
N PHE A 260 -0.52 12.33 3.00
CA PHE A 260 0.14 11.03 2.80
C PHE A 260 -0.11 10.55 1.38
N ARG A 261 0.95 10.10 0.70
CA ARG A 261 0.85 9.54 -0.64
C ARG A 261 0.82 8.02 -0.60
N PHE A 262 -0.23 7.45 -1.18
CA PHE A 262 -0.44 6.01 -1.30
C PHE A 262 -0.21 5.53 -2.72
N GLY A 263 0.28 4.29 -2.85
CA GLY A 263 0.37 3.54 -4.10
C GLY A 263 -0.42 2.23 -4.01
N CYS A 264 -0.67 1.58 -5.14
CA CYS A 264 -1.43 0.34 -5.22
C CYS A 264 -0.66 -0.75 -5.98
N ALA A 265 -0.79 -2.00 -5.52
CA ALA A 265 -0.35 -3.19 -6.23
C ALA A 265 -1.28 -4.37 -5.94
N LEU A 266 -1.34 -5.35 -6.86
CA LEU A 266 -2.30 -6.48 -6.83
C LEU A 266 -1.65 -7.82 -7.14
N GLY A 267 -2.11 -8.86 -6.46
CA GLY A 267 -1.90 -10.26 -6.83
C GLY A 267 -0.43 -10.65 -6.98
N MET A 268 -0.05 -11.11 -8.15
CA MET A 268 1.32 -11.58 -8.46
C MET A 268 2.38 -10.48 -8.41
N GLU A 269 1.99 -9.21 -8.34
CA GLU A 269 2.92 -8.07 -8.40
C GLU A 269 3.88 -8.02 -7.21
N ALA A 270 3.59 -8.71 -6.09
CA ALA A 270 4.55 -8.88 -4.99
C ALA A 270 5.88 -9.50 -5.43
N HIS A 271 5.85 -10.39 -6.42
CA HIS A 271 7.05 -11.07 -6.94
C HIS A 271 7.93 -10.19 -7.84
N TYR A 272 7.51 -8.94 -8.11
CA TYR A 272 8.17 -8.02 -9.03
C TYR A 272 8.69 -6.78 -8.29
N PRO A 273 9.94 -6.81 -7.78
CA PRO A 273 10.52 -5.70 -7.02
C PRO A 273 10.52 -4.36 -7.76
N GLU A 274 10.58 -4.39 -9.10
CA GLU A 274 10.55 -3.20 -9.95
C GLU A 274 9.25 -2.40 -9.78
N ILE A 275 8.10 -3.05 -9.54
CA ILE A 275 6.83 -2.39 -9.23
C ILE A 275 6.99 -1.52 -7.98
N PHE A 276 7.52 -2.10 -6.90
CA PHE A 276 7.68 -1.41 -5.62
C PHE A 276 8.77 -0.33 -5.69
N MET A 277 9.83 -0.54 -6.46
CA MET A 277 10.85 0.48 -6.73
C MET A 277 10.30 1.66 -7.53
N GLU A 278 9.37 1.43 -8.46
CA GLU A 278 8.69 2.49 -9.20
C GLU A 278 7.91 3.41 -8.25
N TYR A 279 7.18 2.85 -7.30
CA TYR A 279 6.42 3.63 -6.31
C TYR A 279 7.33 4.38 -5.33
N GLU A 280 8.52 3.86 -5.01
CA GLU A 280 9.54 4.62 -4.26
C GLU A 280 9.95 5.88 -5.03
N LYS A 281 10.17 5.79 -6.36
CA LYS A 281 10.49 6.94 -7.22
C LYS A 281 9.33 7.95 -7.29
N LEU A 282 8.08 7.50 -7.14
CA LEU A 282 6.89 8.34 -7.10
C LEU A 282 6.63 8.97 -5.72
N ASN A 283 7.55 8.82 -4.76
CA ASN A 283 7.46 9.35 -3.39
C ASN A 283 6.25 8.82 -2.59
N VAL A 284 5.92 7.56 -2.74
CA VAL A 284 4.87 6.91 -1.95
C VAL A 284 5.33 6.78 -0.50
N ASP A 285 4.42 7.06 0.43
CA ASP A 285 4.62 6.92 1.88
C ASP A 285 4.13 5.55 2.37
N CYS A 286 3.05 5.03 1.75
CA CYS A 286 2.49 3.73 2.06
C CYS A 286 1.97 3.03 0.79
N MET A 287 2.44 1.81 0.56
CA MET A 287 1.90 0.92 -0.48
C MET A 287 0.71 0.15 0.06
N LEU A 288 -0.33 0.03 -0.74
CA LEU A 288 -1.51 -0.80 -0.51
C LEU A 288 -1.40 -2.01 -1.46
N PHE A 289 -0.94 -3.11 -0.92
CA PHE A 289 -0.82 -4.36 -1.67
C PHE A 289 -1.94 -5.32 -1.29
N SER A 290 -2.72 -5.74 -2.27
CA SER A 290 -3.84 -6.66 -2.11
C SER A 290 -3.60 -7.96 -2.86
N THR A 291 -3.91 -9.08 -2.23
CA THR A 291 -3.89 -10.39 -2.88
C THR A 291 -5.08 -11.23 -2.44
N ALA A 292 -5.52 -12.16 -3.28
CA ALA A 292 -6.49 -13.18 -2.90
C ALA A 292 -5.78 -14.46 -2.44
N GLY A 293 -4.61 -14.75 -3.00
CA GLY A 293 -3.94 -16.02 -2.86
C GLY A 293 -4.74 -17.17 -3.49
N GLU A 294 -4.12 -18.25 -3.85
CA GLU A 294 -4.84 -19.49 -4.26
C GLU A 294 -4.85 -20.51 -3.13
N ASP A 295 -3.80 -20.53 -2.32
CA ASP A 295 -3.57 -21.51 -1.27
C ASP A 295 -2.89 -20.83 -0.06
N ALA A 296 -3.37 -21.17 1.13
CA ALA A 296 -2.78 -20.69 2.38
C ALA A 296 -1.30 -21.08 2.54
N SER A 297 -0.83 -22.12 1.84
CA SER A 297 0.57 -22.51 1.83
C SER A 297 1.49 -21.50 1.13
N ASN A 298 0.97 -20.69 0.21
CA ASN A 298 1.73 -19.66 -0.51
C ASN A 298 1.70 -18.29 0.19
N ALA A 299 0.77 -18.08 1.13
CA ALA A 299 0.61 -16.80 1.82
C ALA A 299 1.89 -16.34 2.56
N PRO A 300 2.72 -17.21 3.20
CA PRO A 300 3.97 -16.79 3.82
C PRO A 300 4.98 -16.17 2.85
N ALA A 301 5.03 -16.61 1.58
CA ALA A 301 5.95 -16.05 0.58
C ALA A 301 5.56 -14.58 0.28
N PHE A 302 4.29 -14.30 0.02
CA PHE A 302 3.80 -12.93 -0.18
C PHE A 302 4.09 -12.04 1.02
N ALA A 303 3.86 -12.54 2.23
CA ALA A 303 4.14 -11.78 3.45
C ALA A 303 5.62 -11.45 3.61
N ALA A 304 6.52 -12.39 3.31
CA ALA A 304 7.97 -12.19 3.37
C ALA A 304 8.44 -11.16 2.33
N GLU A 305 7.92 -11.22 1.10
CA GLU A 305 8.22 -10.25 0.05
C GLU A 305 7.76 -8.84 0.42
N ILE A 306 6.57 -8.70 1.01
CA ILE A 306 6.05 -7.42 1.46
C ILE A 306 6.90 -6.80 2.56
N LEU A 307 7.39 -7.57 3.53
CA LEU A 307 8.35 -7.08 4.53
C LEU A 307 9.66 -6.63 3.87
N GLY A 308 10.15 -7.41 2.91
CA GLY A 308 11.32 -7.07 2.10
C GLY A 308 11.13 -5.77 1.31
N HIS A 309 9.98 -5.56 0.68
CA HIS A 309 9.66 -4.34 -0.05
C HIS A 309 9.53 -3.12 0.85
N ALA A 310 8.92 -3.26 2.03
CA ALA A 310 8.86 -2.20 3.03
C ALA A 310 10.27 -1.74 3.43
N ALA A 311 11.14 -2.67 3.82
CA ALA A 311 12.50 -2.39 4.24
C ALA A 311 13.38 -1.83 3.10
N SER A 312 13.35 -2.47 1.92
CA SER A 312 14.21 -2.09 0.80
C SER A 312 13.85 -0.73 0.20
N ASN A 313 12.59 -0.30 0.26
CA ASN A 313 12.14 0.99 -0.26
C ASN A 313 11.91 2.05 0.83
N THR A 314 11.99 1.68 2.11
CA THR A 314 11.82 2.59 3.26
C THR A 314 10.47 3.31 3.22
N TYR A 315 9.39 2.55 3.05
CA TYR A 315 8.01 3.02 3.16
C TYR A 315 7.14 1.97 3.85
N TRP A 316 5.96 2.38 4.29
CA TRP A 316 4.96 1.48 4.86
C TRP A 316 4.33 0.60 3.79
N VAL A 317 3.93 -0.62 4.16
CA VAL A 317 3.11 -1.47 3.29
C VAL A 317 1.93 -2.02 4.07
N SER A 318 0.72 -1.76 3.59
CA SER A 318 -0.50 -2.43 4.02
C SER A 318 -0.71 -3.65 3.14
N TYR A 319 -0.62 -4.83 3.74
CA TYR A 319 -0.83 -6.14 3.11
C TYR A 319 -2.24 -6.63 3.41
N SER A 320 -3.10 -6.73 2.41
CA SER A 320 -4.47 -7.18 2.55
C SER A 320 -4.71 -8.47 1.78
N THR A 321 -5.24 -9.49 2.45
CA THR A 321 -5.52 -10.80 1.86
C THR A 321 -6.88 -11.34 2.32
N LEU A 322 -7.38 -12.39 1.68
CA LEU A 322 -8.62 -13.06 2.08
C LEU A 322 -8.43 -13.79 3.42
N ALA A 323 -9.49 -13.83 4.23
CA ALA A 323 -9.45 -14.44 5.56
C ALA A 323 -9.00 -15.91 5.53
N ALA A 324 -9.37 -16.66 4.48
CA ALA A 324 -8.95 -18.04 4.29
C ALA A 324 -7.42 -18.21 4.21
N GLN A 325 -6.67 -17.17 3.87
CA GLN A 325 -5.20 -17.16 3.80
C GLN A 325 -4.56 -16.86 5.15
N SER A 326 -5.32 -16.28 6.09
CA SER A 326 -4.77 -15.77 7.35
C SER A 326 -4.08 -16.81 8.23
N PRO A 327 -4.40 -18.12 8.20
CA PRO A 327 -3.62 -19.12 8.93
C PRO A 327 -2.16 -19.24 8.45
N GLY A 328 -1.88 -18.94 7.18
CA GLY A 328 -0.53 -18.91 6.62
C GLY A 328 0.14 -17.53 6.80
N ALA A 329 -0.58 -16.46 6.46
CA ALA A 329 -0.14 -15.08 6.67
C ALA A 329 -1.37 -14.15 6.72
N PRO A 330 -1.71 -13.58 7.89
CA PRO A 330 -2.85 -12.69 8.03
C PRO A 330 -2.57 -11.33 7.40
N SER A 331 -3.63 -10.59 7.05
CA SER A 331 -3.52 -9.19 6.66
C SER A 331 -2.81 -8.38 7.75
N GLY A 332 -1.98 -7.42 7.36
CA GLY A 332 -1.20 -6.65 8.31
C GLY A 332 -0.61 -5.36 7.72
N ILE A 333 0.02 -4.57 8.57
CA ILE A 333 0.70 -3.33 8.21
C ILE A 333 2.17 -3.46 8.60
N ALA A 334 3.05 -3.38 7.62
CA ALA A 334 4.50 -3.42 7.78
C ALA A 334 5.09 -2.02 7.81
N ALA A 335 5.99 -1.77 8.75
CA ALA A 335 6.75 -0.52 8.85
C ALA A 335 7.97 -0.50 7.90
N PRO A 336 8.58 0.67 7.69
CA PRO A 336 9.75 0.84 6.82
C PRO A 336 11.01 0.06 7.24
N ASP A 337 11.03 -0.50 8.43
CA ASP A 337 12.09 -1.39 8.95
C ASP A 337 11.86 -2.87 8.60
N GLY A 338 10.76 -3.20 7.91
CA GLY A 338 10.42 -4.55 7.51
C GLY A 338 9.80 -5.40 8.62
N GLN A 339 9.20 -4.75 9.65
CA GLN A 339 8.52 -5.45 10.73
C GLN A 339 7.00 -5.23 10.66
N TRP A 340 6.24 -6.24 11.07
CA TRP A 340 4.80 -6.09 11.27
C TRP A 340 4.50 -5.22 12.50
N VAL A 341 3.75 -4.14 12.30
CA VAL A 341 3.25 -3.27 13.40
C VAL A 341 1.89 -3.74 13.88
N ALA A 342 1.05 -4.21 12.96
CA ALA A 342 -0.26 -4.74 13.26
C ALA A 342 -0.61 -5.86 12.30
N GLN A 343 -1.29 -6.89 12.79
CA GLN A 343 -1.79 -7.99 11.99
C GLN A 343 -3.18 -8.41 12.45
N CYS A 344 -4.01 -8.86 11.51
CA CYS A 344 -5.29 -9.51 11.80
C CYS A 344 -5.06 -10.88 12.48
N PRO A 345 -6.08 -11.46 13.13
CA PRO A 345 -6.00 -12.82 13.68
C PRO A 345 -5.77 -13.89 12.59
N MET A 346 -4.96 -14.91 12.93
CA MET A 346 -4.65 -16.06 12.07
C MET A 346 -5.71 -17.18 12.17
N ASN A 347 -6.98 -16.82 12.13
CA ASN A 347 -8.08 -17.74 12.48
C ASN A 347 -9.05 -18.04 11.31
N GLY A 348 -8.73 -17.55 10.10
CA GLY A 348 -9.57 -17.78 8.92
C GLY A 348 -10.84 -16.92 8.89
N LEU A 349 -11.02 -15.97 9.81
CA LEU A 349 -12.23 -15.15 9.94
C LEU A 349 -12.00 -13.71 9.47
N PRO A 350 -13.06 -13.03 8.94
CA PRO A 350 -12.99 -11.62 8.60
C PRO A 350 -12.66 -10.74 9.80
N ALA A 351 -11.67 -9.88 9.65
CA ALA A 351 -11.18 -9.00 10.70
C ALA A 351 -10.52 -7.75 10.11
N ILE A 352 -10.21 -6.78 10.97
CA ILE A 352 -9.37 -5.62 10.66
C ILE A 352 -8.19 -5.54 11.63
N ALA A 353 -7.08 -4.98 11.18
CA ALA A 353 -5.99 -4.51 12.01
C ALA A 353 -5.69 -3.05 11.68
N LEU A 354 -5.17 -2.30 12.64
CA LEU A 354 -4.91 -0.86 12.49
C LEU A 354 -3.50 -0.51 12.92
N ALA A 355 -2.91 0.45 12.21
CA ALA A 355 -1.66 1.10 12.62
C ALA A 355 -1.70 2.60 12.29
N ASP A 356 -0.96 3.39 13.05
CA ASP A 356 -0.64 4.76 12.71
C ASP A 356 0.58 4.77 11.78
N VAL A 357 0.34 5.07 10.50
CA VAL A 357 1.39 5.27 9.50
C VAL A 357 2.04 6.62 9.74
N ILE A 358 3.33 6.64 10.00
CA ILE A 358 4.09 7.84 10.33
C ILE A 358 5.07 8.14 9.19
N ILE A 359 5.14 9.40 8.75
CA ILE A 359 6.12 9.81 7.74
C ILE A 359 7.36 10.39 8.44
N ASP A 360 8.49 9.75 8.22
CA ASP A 360 9.80 10.36 8.41
C ASP A 360 10.35 10.83 7.05
N ARG A 361 10.08 12.10 6.73
CA ARG A 361 10.52 12.71 5.47
C ARG A 361 12.02 13.00 5.44
N GLU A 362 12.66 13.02 6.59
CA GLU A 362 14.09 13.32 6.75
C GLU A 362 14.95 12.05 6.84
N HIS A 363 14.32 10.86 6.78
CA HIS A 363 15.05 9.61 6.85
C HIS A 363 16.10 9.51 5.73
N PRO A 364 17.39 9.37 6.06
CA PRO A 364 18.49 9.54 5.09
C PRO A 364 18.56 8.42 4.05
N ALA A 365 17.95 7.28 4.28
CA ALA A 365 18.02 6.11 3.40
C ALA A 365 17.41 6.34 2.01
N ARG A 366 16.26 7.04 1.91
CA ARG A 366 15.62 7.32 0.62
C ARG A 366 16.48 8.21 -0.29
N PRO A 367 16.94 9.40 0.14
CA PRO A 367 17.83 10.23 -0.66
C PRO A 367 19.11 9.49 -1.07
N TRP A 368 19.70 8.72 -0.15
CA TRP A 368 20.89 7.93 -0.44
C TRP A 368 20.66 6.88 -1.51
N ARG A 369 19.60 6.07 -1.40
CA ARG A 369 19.28 5.04 -2.40
C ARG A 369 19.01 5.61 -3.79
N ARG A 370 18.34 6.75 -3.88
CA ARG A 370 18.15 7.46 -5.15
C ARG A 370 19.47 7.88 -5.76
N LYS A 371 20.32 8.51 -4.96
CA LYS A 371 21.66 8.91 -5.39
C LYS A 371 22.52 7.71 -5.80
N ALA A 372 22.45 6.60 -5.06
CA ALA A 372 23.19 5.38 -5.37
C ALA A 372 22.74 4.72 -6.70
N ARG A 373 21.46 4.91 -7.09
CA ARG A 373 20.92 4.41 -8.36
C ARG A 373 21.19 5.32 -9.56
N THR A 374 21.81 6.48 -9.39
CA THR A 374 22.10 7.47 -10.43
C THR A 374 23.59 7.65 -10.59
N ASP A 375 24.26 6.68 -11.18
CA ASP A 375 25.70 6.73 -11.58
C ASP A 375 26.69 7.23 -10.51
N LEU A 376 26.29 7.25 -9.23
CA LEU A 376 27.15 7.67 -8.13
C LEU A 376 28.49 6.90 -8.11
N TYR A 377 28.44 5.63 -8.46
CA TYR A 377 29.60 4.74 -8.40
C TYR A 377 30.41 4.69 -9.68
N ALA A 378 29.90 5.21 -10.80
CA ALA A 378 30.62 5.19 -12.07
C ALA A 378 32.03 5.82 -12.01
N PRO A 379 32.25 6.99 -11.35
CA PRO A 379 33.59 7.57 -11.21
C PRO A 379 34.53 6.77 -10.31
N HIS A 380 34.05 5.78 -9.59
CA HIS A 380 34.81 4.95 -8.65
C HIS A 380 35.04 3.53 -9.17
N GLN A 381 34.56 3.22 -10.37
CA GLN A 381 34.86 1.95 -11.03
C GLN A 381 36.33 1.94 -11.49
N VAL A 382 36.96 0.79 -11.35
CA VAL A 382 38.37 0.60 -11.71
C VAL A 382 38.43 -0.30 -12.92
N ASP A 383 38.61 0.31 -14.11
CA ASP A 383 38.60 -0.41 -15.39
C ASP A 383 40.02 -0.74 -15.92
N ASN A 384 41.05 -0.13 -15.36
CA ASN A 384 42.43 -0.20 -15.89
C ASN A 384 43.43 -0.94 -14.98
N ASP A 385 42.94 -1.67 -13.97
CA ASP A 385 43.82 -2.49 -13.13
C ASP A 385 43.74 -3.95 -13.60
N PRO A 386 44.91 -4.59 -13.96
CA PRO A 386 44.92 -5.97 -14.42
C PRO A 386 44.29 -6.97 -13.44
N ARG A 387 44.26 -6.63 -12.15
CA ARG A 387 43.64 -7.47 -11.10
C ARG A 387 42.12 -7.29 -11.01
N SER A 388 41.55 -6.25 -11.59
CA SER A 388 40.08 -6.04 -11.58
C SER A 388 39.37 -7.06 -12.42
N ASP A 389 39.98 -7.60 -13.47
CA ASP A 389 39.42 -8.61 -14.37
C ASP A 389 39.72 -10.06 -13.97
N GLY A 390 40.66 -10.27 -13.09
CA GLY A 390 41.16 -11.58 -12.66
C GLY A 390 40.21 -12.32 -11.72
N ARG A 391 38.98 -12.60 -12.16
CA ARG A 391 37.99 -13.28 -11.34
C ARG A 391 38.31 -14.73 -10.94
N LYS A 392 39.43 -15.25 -11.43
CA LYS A 392 39.97 -16.60 -11.16
C LYS A 392 41.27 -16.57 -10.38
N GLU A 393 41.75 -15.40 -9.99
CA GLU A 393 43.00 -15.18 -9.26
C GLU A 393 42.68 -14.50 -7.91
N PHE A 394 43.53 -14.78 -6.89
CA PHE A 394 43.42 -14.17 -5.56
C PHE A 394 44.25 -12.91 -5.43
#